data_3f350ae372e8729edb5105b3c8c52c25
#
_entry.id   3f350ae372e8729edb5105b3c8c52c25
#
_cell.length_a   1.000
_cell.length_b   1.000
_cell.length_c   1.000
_cell.angle_alpha   90.00
_cell.angle_beta   90.00
_cell.angle_gamma   90.00
#
_symmetry.space_group_name_H-M   'P 1'
#
loop_
_entity.id
_entity.type
_entity.pdbx_description
1 polymer ?
#
loop_
_entity_poly.entity_id
_entity_poly.type
_entity_poly.pdbx_seq_one_letter_code
_entity_poly.pdbx_strand_id
1 'polypeptide(L)'
;MTQQEDRKFNRIQKGKSCVGYAEFKDNCWNFSIISTHEHSDVLTNEYLAGFIQGELQGEDMIRASRNNTWKNSYLCDTSHTFPHTCPPEPKDLKKAENSLKSNYLFTTKWIRDNREEPAIGKYVKAIERLFYRMWGIYDALSCGYIRSIDEVKNDLFNWDTFSLGYGEDKISFGDIYFINTQMDLMDAVANSLESTYGLHKPDHCSAFVKRTDDGDIVWTHNSWCGYLSNSHTISYTIRNNEGGIDFVSQNSYCFGQVGSNMDFGFNKHGICFNETTHRYSYNPMSQSQKKEAVWLCWRSAAAEMFATDIDDFFNYIKISNSGTYLNGYMVIDANTKEMSLIEMSYKRFAMLRCGKDNCLTGKYEPENEFDPDLDYDKHLMTNEYILGVNYPVFKKVAYDLGSTDNRPLRRVQFFDMIGNVNNEEDAKALITHIADDEPLSIYGRWDLGFGTTEYPRTIPDGAVDSKAFSANKVLELLSGLKYEPSDEGTKTSFWMLYGVAWFKGKPFVWSQSPWKEYKDDPAKDFVPDELTGKWHQTKLFLK
;
A
#
# COMPACT_ATOMS: atom_id res chain seq x y z
N MET A 1 7.04 -26.99 -14.93
CA MET A 1 8.08 -26.45 -14.02
C MET A 1 8.39 -25.06 -14.52
N THR A 2 7.93 -24.10 -13.79
CA THR A 2 7.98 -22.70 -14.19
C THR A 2 9.36 -22.11 -13.90
N GLN A 3 9.80 -21.10 -14.65
CA GLN A 3 11.04 -20.33 -14.43
C GLN A 3 11.20 -19.79 -12.99
N GLN A 4 10.15 -19.90 -12.14
CA GLN A 4 10.14 -19.48 -10.74
C GLN A 4 10.99 -20.33 -9.79
N GLU A 5 11.16 -21.64 -10.06
CA GLU A 5 11.92 -22.51 -9.14
C GLU A 5 13.43 -22.22 -9.14
N ASP A 6 13.95 -21.60 -10.20
CA ASP A 6 15.37 -21.25 -10.31
C ASP A 6 15.75 -19.88 -9.70
N ARG A 7 14.77 -19.06 -9.28
CA ARG A 7 14.99 -17.70 -8.70
C ARG A 7 14.95 -17.68 -7.17
N LYS A 8 15.39 -18.73 -6.50
CA LYS A 8 15.21 -18.90 -5.05
C LYS A 8 15.90 -17.87 -4.18
N PHE A 9 17.00 -17.29 -4.61
CA PHE A 9 17.71 -16.25 -3.87
C PHE A 9 18.58 -15.43 -4.82
N ASN A 10 18.50 -14.12 -4.72
CA ASN A 10 19.36 -13.19 -5.45
C ASN A 10 19.96 -12.16 -4.49
N ARG A 11 21.23 -11.82 -4.71
CA ARG A 11 21.94 -10.78 -3.96
C ARG A 11 22.67 -9.88 -4.95
N ILE A 12 22.39 -8.60 -4.85
CA ILE A 12 23.07 -7.56 -5.63
C ILE A 12 23.84 -6.66 -4.67
N GLN A 13 25.04 -6.28 -5.06
CA GLN A 13 25.88 -5.40 -4.26
C GLN A 13 26.52 -4.31 -5.13
N LYS A 14 26.41 -3.07 -4.70
CA LYS A 14 27.07 -1.90 -5.27
C LYS A 14 28.00 -1.27 -4.24
N GLY A 15 29.28 -1.54 -4.37
CA GLY A 15 30.25 -1.15 -3.36
C GLY A 15 30.10 -1.93 -2.04
N LYS A 16 30.61 -1.38 -0.94
CA LYS A 16 30.58 -2.03 0.39
C LYS A 16 29.30 -1.74 1.18
N SER A 17 28.58 -0.70 0.84
CA SER A 17 27.53 -0.10 1.67
C SER A 17 26.13 -0.11 1.04
N CYS A 18 26.00 -0.68 -0.16
CA CYS A 18 24.71 -0.80 -0.83
C CYS A 18 24.50 -2.23 -1.31
N VAL A 19 23.50 -2.90 -0.75
CA VAL A 19 23.22 -4.30 -1.02
C VAL A 19 21.72 -4.55 -1.02
N GLY A 20 21.28 -5.44 -1.88
CA GLY A 20 19.91 -5.88 -1.96
C GLY A 20 19.80 -7.41 -1.99
N TYR A 21 18.76 -7.90 -1.40
CA TYR A 21 18.41 -9.31 -1.35
C TYR A 21 17.00 -9.53 -1.86
N ALA A 22 16.81 -10.59 -2.62
CA ALA A 22 15.49 -11.08 -3.04
C ALA A 22 15.41 -12.58 -2.79
N GLU A 23 14.36 -13.03 -2.14
CA GLU A 23 14.03 -14.45 -1.95
C GLU A 23 12.59 -14.69 -2.40
N PHE A 24 12.39 -15.74 -3.21
CA PHE A 24 11.05 -16.24 -3.50
C PHE A 24 10.79 -17.50 -2.67
N LYS A 25 9.80 -17.45 -1.79
CA LYS A 25 9.44 -18.55 -0.91
C LYS A 25 7.94 -18.54 -0.58
N ASP A 26 7.32 -19.72 -0.50
CA ASP A 26 5.90 -19.88 -0.19
C ASP A 26 4.99 -19.01 -1.06
N ASN A 27 5.30 -18.95 -2.35
CA ASN A 27 4.65 -18.13 -3.37
C ASN A 27 4.77 -16.61 -3.19
N CYS A 28 5.64 -16.15 -2.31
CA CYS A 28 5.82 -14.73 -2.01
C CYS A 28 7.28 -14.29 -2.20
N TRP A 29 7.46 -13.09 -2.75
CA TRP A 29 8.75 -12.41 -2.80
C TRP A 29 9.03 -11.65 -1.52
N ASN A 30 10.26 -11.75 -1.04
CA ASN A 30 10.79 -10.95 0.06
C ASN A 30 12.00 -10.17 -0.43
N PHE A 31 11.96 -8.85 -0.33
CA PHE A 31 13.06 -7.97 -0.68
C PHE A 31 13.61 -7.27 0.55
N SER A 32 14.92 -7.18 0.66
CA SER A 32 15.59 -6.34 1.65
C SER A 32 16.63 -5.46 0.97
N ILE A 33 16.55 -4.17 1.17
CA ILE A 33 17.36 -3.16 0.52
C ILE A 33 18.08 -2.35 1.60
N ILE A 34 19.40 -2.34 1.53
CA ILE A 34 20.26 -1.68 2.50
C ILE A 34 21.12 -0.67 1.75
N SER A 35 21.04 0.60 2.14
CA SER A 35 21.87 1.68 1.60
C SER A 35 22.42 2.52 2.75
N THR A 36 23.65 2.23 3.16
CA THR A 36 24.27 2.79 4.37
C THR A 36 25.63 3.44 4.10
N HIS A 37 25.79 4.08 2.95
CA HIS A 37 27.06 4.71 2.60
C HIS A 37 27.39 5.88 3.54
N GLU A 38 28.50 5.77 4.27
CA GLU A 38 28.85 6.68 5.38
C GLU A 38 29.17 8.12 4.96
N HIS A 39 29.66 8.29 3.73
CA HIS A 39 30.11 9.59 3.22
C HIS A 39 29.13 10.22 2.23
N SER A 40 27.97 9.61 2.04
CA SER A 40 26.94 10.11 1.16
C SER A 40 25.83 10.80 1.95
N ASP A 41 25.26 11.85 1.37
CA ASP A 41 24.04 12.44 1.90
C ASP A 41 22.84 11.46 1.80
N VAL A 42 21.77 11.78 2.50
CA VAL A 42 20.58 10.92 2.56
C VAL A 42 19.92 10.73 1.19
N LEU A 43 19.96 11.72 0.31
CA LEU A 43 19.34 11.65 -1.03
C LEU A 43 20.10 10.67 -1.91
N THR A 44 21.44 10.65 -1.80
CA THR A 44 22.27 9.62 -2.46
C THR A 44 21.92 8.23 -1.97
N ASN A 45 21.76 8.04 -0.65
CA ASN A 45 21.39 6.74 -0.10
C ASN A 45 20.00 6.31 -0.55
N GLU A 46 19.02 7.22 -0.64
CA GLU A 46 17.69 6.93 -1.20
C GLU A 46 17.74 6.53 -2.67
N TYR A 47 18.49 7.29 -3.48
CA TYR A 47 18.67 6.99 -4.88
C TYR A 47 19.32 5.61 -5.09
N LEU A 48 20.38 5.29 -4.34
CA LEU A 48 21.03 3.98 -4.39
C LEU A 48 20.09 2.84 -3.95
N ALA A 49 19.26 3.08 -2.94
CA ALA A 49 18.26 2.10 -2.52
C ALA A 49 17.26 1.80 -3.65
N GLY A 50 16.79 2.83 -4.33
CA GLY A 50 15.94 2.67 -5.51
C GLY A 50 16.64 1.94 -6.66
N PHE A 51 17.90 2.28 -6.93
CA PHE A 51 18.69 1.64 -7.97
C PHE A 51 18.84 0.12 -7.73
N ILE A 52 19.16 -0.28 -6.50
CA ILE A 52 19.23 -1.69 -6.09
C ILE A 52 17.86 -2.38 -6.24
N GLN A 53 16.77 -1.70 -5.86
CA GLN A 53 15.42 -2.24 -6.03
C GLN A 53 15.11 -2.50 -7.50
N GLY A 54 15.41 -1.55 -8.38
CA GLY A 54 15.21 -1.69 -9.82
C GLY A 54 15.98 -2.86 -10.40
N GLU A 55 17.26 -3.05 -10.02
CA GLU A 55 18.06 -4.19 -10.44
C GLU A 55 17.53 -5.54 -9.89
N LEU A 56 17.07 -5.58 -8.63
CA LEU A 56 16.54 -6.81 -8.03
C LEU A 56 15.24 -7.26 -8.68
N GLN A 57 14.33 -6.32 -8.88
CA GLN A 57 13.02 -6.58 -9.47
C GLN A 57 13.12 -6.76 -10.98
N GLY A 58 13.98 -5.98 -11.63
CA GLY A 58 14.22 -6.06 -13.08
C GLY A 58 13.04 -5.57 -13.93
N GLU A 59 13.31 -5.37 -15.20
CA GLU A 59 12.35 -4.78 -16.14
C GLU A 59 11.08 -5.63 -16.30
N ASP A 60 11.22 -6.95 -16.38
CA ASP A 60 10.09 -7.86 -16.61
C ASP A 60 9.07 -7.83 -15.45
N MET A 61 9.54 -7.84 -14.20
CA MET A 61 8.66 -7.78 -13.03
C MET A 61 7.93 -6.43 -12.96
N ILE A 62 8.64 -5.33 -13.20
CA ILE A 62 8.07 -3.98 -13.15
C ILE A 62 7.11 -3.76 -14.33
N ARG A 63 7.43 -4.27 -15.52
CA ARG A 63 6.54 -4.25 -16.69
C ARG A 63 5.26 -5.05 -16.43
N ALA A 64 5.37 -6.22 -15.82
CA ALA A 64 4.21 -7.00 -15.40
C ALA A 64 3.32 -6.22 -14.44
N SER A 65 3.91 -5.54 -13.43
CA SER A 65 3.17 -4.67 -12.52
C SER A 65 2.50 -3.49 -13.23
N ARG A 66 3.20 -2.79 -14.12
CA ARG A 66 2.63 -1.73 -14.94
C ARG A 66 1.40 -2.21 -15.72
N ASN A 67 1.54 -3.32 -16.44
CA ASN A 67 0.47 -3.85 -17.27
C ASN A 67 -0.73 -4.31 -16.42
N ASN A 68 -0.48 -4.95 -15.28
CA ASN A 68 -1.53 -5.33 -14.34
C ASN A 68 -2.24 -4.10 -13.76
N THR A 69 -1.50 -3.07 -13.39
CA THR A 69 -2.07 -1.80 -12.91
C THR A 69 -3.02 -1.18 -13.94
N TRP A 70 -2.66 -1.20 -15.22
CA TRP A 70 -3.55 -0.75 -16.30
C TRP A 70 -4.82 -1.57 -16.39
N LYS A 71 -4.73 -2.90 -16.29
CA LYS A 71 -5.89 -3.79 -16.34
C LYS A 71 -6.82 -3.63 -15.15
N ASN A 72 -6.26 -3.36 -13.97
CA ASN A 72 -7.04 -3.09 -12.76
C ASN A 72 -7.60 -1.66 -12.72
N SER A 73 -7.10 -0.76 -13.56
CA SER A 73 -7.60 0.61 -13.61
C SER A 73 -8.95 0.67 -14.31
N TYR A 74 -9.84 1.56 -13.82
CA TYR A 74 -11.13 1.84 -14.47
C TYR A 74 -10.99 2.55 -15.84
N LEU A 75 -9.77 2.76 -16.29
CA LEU A 75 -9.47 3.33 -17.61
C LEU A 75 -9.66 2.31 -18.75
N CYS A 76 -9.71 1.02 -18.42
CA CYS A 76 -10.12 -0.01 -19.37
C CYS A 76 -11.63 -0.02 -19.47
N ASP A 77 -12.17 0.04 -20.69
CA ASP A 77 -13.60 -0.04 -20.93
C ASP A 77 -14.14 -1.38 -20.41
N THR A 78 -14.99 -1.32 -19.38
CA THR A 78 -15.63 -2.48 -18.76
C THR A 78 -16.91 -2.88 -19.49
N SER A 79 -17.14 -2.41 -20.73
CA SER A 79 -18.32 -2.75 -21.50
C SER A 79 -18.33 -4.24 -21.92
N HIS A 80 -18.74 -5.06 -21.00
CA HIS A 80 -19.64 -6.21 -21.12
C HIS A 80 -19.29 -7.41 -21.99
N THR A 81 -18.14 -7.57 -22.61
CA THR A 81 -17.81 -8.79 -23.34
C THR A 81 -16.47 -9.38 -22.90
N PHE A 82 -16.52 -10.54 -22.31
CA PHE A 82 -15.40 -11.41 -21.96
C PHE A 82 -14.93 -12.19 -23.22
N PRO A 83 -13.62 -12.39 -23.46
CA PRO A 83 -12.42 -11.97 -22.78
C PRO A 83 -11.83 -10.69 -23.39
N HIS A 84 -11.57 -9.69 -22.58
CA HIS A 84 -10.99 -8.45 -23.08
C HIS A 84 -9.50 -8.31 -22.67
N THR A 85 -8.64 -8.41 -23.65
CA THR A 85 -7.41 -7.65 -23.67
C THR A 85 -7.78 -6.20 -23.99
N CYS A 86 -8.20 -5.43 -23.02
CA CYS A 86 -8.60 -4.06 -23.27
C CYS A 86 -7.39 -3.14 -23.13
N PRO A 87 -6.84 -2.63 -24.24
CA PRO A 87 -6.02 -1.44 -24.15
C PRO A 87 -6.94 -0.28 -23.73
N PRO A 88 -6.53 0.59 -22.82
CA PRO A 88 -7.28 1.81 -22.55
C PRO A 88 -7.43 2.62 -23.85
N GLU A 89 -8.59 3.28 -23.99
CA GLU A 89 -8.81 4.15 -25.13
C GLU A 89 -7.71 5.23 -25.22
N PRO A 90 -7.18 5.57 -26.38
CA PRO A 90 -6.11 6.56 -26.52
C PRO A 90 -6.42 7.91 -25.84
N LYS A 91 -7.70 8.31 -25.82
CA LYS A 91 -8.16 9.53 -25.13
C LYS A 91 -8.01 9.43 -23.60
N ASP A 92 -8.21 8.24 -23.03
CA ASP A 92 -8.16 8.02 -21.59
C ASP A 92 -6.72 7.85 -21.12
N LEU A 93 -5.86 7.21 -21.93
CA LEU A 93 -4.41 7.23 -21.75
C LEU A 93 -3.89 8.66 -21.70
N LYS A 94 -4.32 9.52 -22.62
CA LYS A 94 -3.88 10.92 -22.66
C LYS A 94 -4.36 11.73 -21.45
N LYS A 95 -5.55 11.45 -20.94
CA LYS A 95 -6.05 12.06 -19.69
C LYS A 95 -5.21 11.61 -18.49
N ALA A 96 -4.94 10.30 -18.37
CA ALA A 96 -4.11 9.75 -17.32
C ALA A 96 -2.70 10.37 -17.36
N GLU A 97 -2.06 10.38 -18.52
CA GLU A 97 -0.75 10.98 -18.75
C GLU A 97 -0.71 12.47 -18.35
N ASN A 98 -1.71 13.25 -18.77
CA ASN A 98 -1.81 14.65 -18.40
C ASN A 98 -2.01 14.84 -16.89
N SER A 99 -2.82 14.02 -16.23
CA SER A 99 -3.05 14.08 -14.79
C SER A 99 -1.78 13.73 -14.01
N LEU A 100 -1.09 12.67 -14.39
CA LEU A 100 0.19 12.24 -13.80
C LEU A 100 1.26 13.34 -13.98
N LYS A 101 1.43 13.83 -15.20
CA LYS A 101 2.36 14.91 -15.51
C LYS A 101 2.07 16.17 -14.69
N SER A 102 0.81 16.58 -14.63
CA SER A 102 0.41 17.76 -13.86
C SER A 102 0.70 17.60 -12.37
N ASN A 103 0.42 16.40 -11.80
CA ASN A 103 0.70 16.13 -10.40
C ASN A 103 2.21 16.05 -10.13
N TYR A 104 2.98 15.42 -11.00
CA TYR A 104 4.44 15.38 -10.88
C TYR A 104 5.03 16.80 -10.86
N LEU A 105 4.68 17.63 -11.83
CA LEU A 105 5.16 19.01 -11.93
C LEU A 105 4.74 19.86 -10.73
N PHE A 106 3.50 19.68 -10.25
CA PHE A 106 3.05 20.35 -9.03
C PHE A 106 3.87 19.88 -7.82
N THR A 107 4.00 18.56 -7.63
CA THR A 107 4.65 18.00 -6.43
C THR A 107 6.14 18.37 -6.39
N THR A 108 6.85 18.29 -7.50
CA THR A 108 8.28 18.68 -7.56
C THR A 108 8.47 20.19 -7.33
N LYS A 109 7.58 21.03 -7.88
CA LYS A 109 7.58 22.46 -7.56
C LYS A 109 7.29 22.70 -6.08
N TRP A 110 6.28 22.03 -5.52
CA TRP A 110 5.93 22.16 -4.11
C TRP A 110 7.08 21.72 -3.19
N ILE A 111 7.80 20.66 -3.52
CA ILE A 111 9.01 20.23 -2.80
C ILE A 111 10.05 21.34 -2.81
N ARG A 112 10.39 21.88 -3.99
CA ARG A 112 11.40 22.93 -4.14
C ARG A 112 11.06 24.19 -3.34
N ASP A 113 9.79 24.59 -3.37
CA ASP A 113 9.32 25.84 -2.79
C ASP A 113 9.14 25.75 -1.26
N ASN A 114 8.94 24.56 -0.69
CA ASN A 114 8.56 24.38 0.72
C ASN A 114 9.55 23.55 1.56
N ARG A 115 10.62 23.02 0.99
CA ARG A 115 11.55 22.14 1.73
C ARG A 115 12.24 22.80 2.92
N GLU A 116 12.36 24.12 2.94
CA GLU A 116 12.97 24.88 4.03
C GLU A 116 11.95 25.60 4.92
N GLU A 117 10.64 25.41 4.68
CA GLU A 117 9.59 25.98 5.51
C GLU A 117 9.58 25.35 6.92
N PRO A 118 9.72 26.14 8.01
CA PRO A 118 9.86 25.59 9.36
C PRO A 118 8.69 24.67 9.78
N ALA A 119 7.47 24.99 9.35
CA ALA A 119 6.27 24.26 9.76
C ALA A 119 6.09 22.91 9.05
N ILE A 120 6.56 22.80 7.80
CA ILE A 120 6.27 21.65 6.94
C ILE A 120 7.51 21.03 6.29
N GLY A 121 8.67 21.67 6.34
CA GLY A 121 9.88 21.24 5.65
C GLY A 121 10.33 19.83 5.98
N LYS A 122 10.08 19.35 7.20
CA LYS A 122 10.31 17.94 7.59
C LYS A 122 9.55 16.98 6.67
N TYR A 123 8.25 17.23 6.47
CA TYR A 123 7.37 16.38 5.66
C TYR A 123 7.72 16.48 4.18
N VAL A 124 8.06 17.68 3.73
CA VAL A 124 8.48 17.95 2.35
C VAL A 124 9.77 17.19 2.02
N LYS A 125 10.78 17.25 2.89
CA LYS A 125 12.06 16.53 2.73
C LYS A 125 11.85 15.01 2.72
N ALA A 126 10.91 14.49 3.51
CA ALA A 126 10.56 13.08 3.50
C ALA A 126 10.00 12.63 2.15
N ILE A 127 9.07 13.41 1.58
CA ILE A 127 8.52 13.14 0.25
C ILE A 127 9.61 13.28 -0.84
N GLU A 128 10.48 14.28 -0.76
CA GLU A 128 11.62 14.44 -1.67
C GLU A 128 12.48 13.18 -1.72
N ARG A 129 12.78 12.56 -0.58
CA ARG A 129 13.55 11.32 -0.46
C ARG A 129 12.94 10.18 -1.28
N LEU A 130 11.61 10.01 -1.22
CA LEU A 130 10.91 8.98 -2.01
C LEU A 130 11.04 9.22 -3.52
N PHE A 131 11.08 10.47 -3.96
CA PHE A 131 11.31 10.81 -5.38
C PHE A 131 12.71 10.40 -5.84
N TYR A 132 13.74 10.58 -5.03
CA TYR A 132 15.09 10.09 -5.36
C TYR A 132 15.13 8.56 -5.43
N ARG A 133 14.42 7.86 -4.54
CA ARG A 133 14.29 6.40 -4.61
C ARG A 133 13.62 5.96 -5.92
N MET A 134 12.54 6.61 -6.30
CA MET A 134 11.83 6.33 -7.56
C MET A 134 12.75 6.57 -8.78
N TRP A 135 13.53 7.64 -8.80
CA TRP A 135 14.52 7.90 -9.85
C TRP A 135 15.59 6.80 -9.91
N GLY A 136 16.03 6.29 -8.75
CA GLY A 136 16.96 5.16 -8.71
C GLY A 136 16.39 3.91 -9.39
N ILE A 137 15.13 3.57 -9.15
CA ILE A 137 14.45 2.45 -9.82
C ILE A 137 14.47 2.65 -11.34
N TYR A 138 14.09 3.84 -11.81
CA TYR A 138 14.07 4.15 -13.24
C TYR A 138 15.44 4.04 -13.87
N ASP A 139 16.48 4.61 -13.26
CA ASP A 139 17.84 4.58 -13.80
C ASP A 139 18.43 3.17 -13.87
N ALA A 140 18.12 2.31 -12.91
CA ALA A 140 18.51 0.90 -12.97
C ALA A 140 17.98 0.19 -14.23
N LEU A 141 16.78 0.56 -14.67
CA LEU A 141 16.12 -0.05 -15.84
C LEU A 141 16.49 0.64 -17.15
N SER A 142 16.64 1.96 -17.14
CA SER A 142 16.80 2.76 -18.36
C SER A 142 18.24 2.89 -18.83
N CYS A 143 19.18 3.12 -17.92
CA CYS A 143 20.58 3.32 -18.26
C CYS A 143 21.53 2.27 -17.66
N GLY A 144 21.14 1.61 -16.56
CA GLY A 144 21.91 0.54 -15.93
C GLY A 144 23.20 1.00 -15.21
N TYR A 145 23.39 2.31 -15.04
CA TYR A 145 24.50 2.87 -14.28
C TYR A 145 24.06 3.93 -13.28
N ILE A 146 24.82 4.07 -12.20
CA ILE A 146 24.56 5.02 -11.14
C ILE A 146 25.00 6.42 -11.59
N ARG A 147 24.06 7.37 -11.64
CA ARG A 147 24.33 8.78 -11.94
C ARG A 147 24.73 9.55 -10.70
N SER A 148 25.32 10.72 -10.88
CA SER A 148 25.55 11.67 -9.79
C SER A 148 24.22 12.22 -9.25
N ILE A 149 24.19 12.57 -7.97
CA ILE A 149 22.98 13.12 -7.36
C ILE A 149 22.56 14.46 -7.96
N ASP A 150 23.51 15.24 -8.46
CA ASP A 150 23.23 16.53 -9.12
C ASP A 150 22.56 16.32 -10.49
N GLU A 151 22.92 15.28 -11.25
CA GLU A 151 22.23 14.93 -12.51
C GLU A 151 20.80 14.49 -12.22
N VAL A 152 20.61 13.63 -11.22
CA VAL A 152 19.28 13.18 -10.79
C VAL A 152 18.43 14.36 -10.31
N LYS A 153 19.01 15.26 -9.51
CA LYS A 153 18.34 16.47 -9.04
C LYS A 153 17.93 17.38 -10.18
N ASN A 154 18.80 17.55 -11.19
CA ASN A 154 18.44 18.34 -12.36
C ASN A 154 17.21 17.77 -13.08
N ASP A 155 17.18 16.47 -13.31
CA ASP A 155 16.06 15.82 -13.98
C ASP A 155 14.80 15.86 -13.11
N LEU A 156 14.92 15.60 -11.80
CA LEU A 156 13.79 15.66 -10.86
C LEU A 156 13.00 16.96 -10.97
N PHE A 157 13.69 18.11 -11.11
CA PHE A 157 13.04 19.41 -11.11
C PHE A 157 12.80 20.00 -12.52
N ASN A 158 13.35 19.43 -13.57
CA ASN A 158 13.27 19.95 -14.94
C ASN A 158 12.69 18.93 -15.94
N TRP A 159 12.18 17.79 -15.46
CA TRP A 159 11.64 16.75 -16.32
C TRP A 159 10.40 17.23 -17.07
N ASP A 160 10.48 17.29 -18.39
CA ASP A 160 9.42 17.74 -19.29
C ASP A 160 8.86 16.64 -20.20
N THR A 161 9.62 15.56 -20.35
CA THR A 161 9.25 14.40 -21.15
C THR A 161 8.54 13.36 -20.29
N PHE A 162 7.25 13.44 -20.16
CA PHE A 162 6.44 12.47 -19.45
C PHE A 162 5.65 11.63 -20.44
N SER A 163 5.91 10.33 -20.51
CA SER A 163 5.19 9.39 -21.35
C SER A 163 4.84 8.13 -20.56
N LEU A 164 3.76 7.48 -20.96
CA LEU A 164 3.34 6.18 -20.45
C LEU A 164 3.61 5.13 -21.54
N GLY A 165 4.34 4.08 -21.18
CA GLY A 165 4.75 3.03 -22.11
C GLY A 165 3.74 1.87 -22.17
N TYR A 166 2.42 2.14 -22.14
CA TYR A 166 1.46 1.05 -22.26
C TYR A 166 1.66 0.23 -23.53
N GLY A 167 1.84 -1.09 -23.36
CA GLY A 167 2.08 -2.01 -24.47
C GLY A 167 3.50 -1.96 -25.03
N GLU A 168 4.38 -1.07 -24.56
CA GLU A 168 5.78 -1.02 -24.94
C GLU A 168 6.63 -1.98 -24.09
N ASP A 169 7.73 -2.46 -24.67
CA ASP A 169 8.66 -3.33 -23.94
C ASP A 169 9.47 -2.58 -22.89
N LYS A 170 9.74 -1.32 -23.11
CA LYS A 170 10.53 -0.49 -22.19
C LYS A 170 9.69 0.19 -21.12
N ILE A 171 10.27 0.32 -19.95
CA ILE A 171 9.68 1.07 -18.83
C ILE A 171 10.10 2.53 -18.94
N SER A 172 9.12 3.44 -18.98
CA SER A 172 9.34 4.88 -18.92
C SER A 172 9.35 5.36 -17.45
N PHE A 173 9.86 6.58 -17.23
CA PHE A 173 9.73 7.23 -15.91
C PHE A 173 8.26 7.42 -15.51
N GLY A 174 7.40 7.77 -16.48
CA GLY A 174 5.97 7.89 -16.26
C GLY A 174 5.32 6.59 -15.78
N ASP A 175 5.81 5.44 -16.24
CA ASP A 175 5.31 4.12 -15.78
C ASP A 175 5.66 3.87 -14.31
N ILE A 176 6.88 4.22 -13.87
CA ILE A 176 7.26 4.11 -12.45
C ILE A 176 6.42 5.05 -11.59
N TYR A 177 6.21 6.30 -12.06
CA TYR A 177 5.34 7.25 -11.38
C TYR A 177 3.90 6.74 -11.29
N PHE A 178 3.38 6.17 -12.37
CA PHE A 178 2.04 5.57 -12.43
C PHE A 178 1.87 4.40 -11.44
N ILE A 179 2.81 3.46 -11.41
CA ILE A 179 2.79 2.31 -10.47
C ILE A 179 2.68 2.80 -9.02
N ASN A 180 3.35 3.90 -8.69
CA ASN A 180 3.35 4.47 -7.34
C ASN A 180 2.11 5.31 -7.03
N THR A 181 1.41 5.82 -8.03
CA THR A 181 0.31 6.80 -7.84
C THR A 181 -1.03 6.34 -8.38
N GLN A 182 -1.15 5.06 -8.75
CA GLN A 182 -2.32 4.52 -9.42
C GLN A 182 -3.65 4.73 -8.68
N MET A 183 -3.64 4.64 -7.35
CA MET A 183 -4.86 4.77 -6.54
C MET A 183 -5.38 6.21 -6.54
N ASP A 184 -4.49 7.18 -6.44
CA ASP A 184 -4.85 8.60 -6.58
C ASP A 184 -5.28 8.94 -8.01
N LEU A 185 -4.58 8.37 -9.02
CA LEU A 185 -4.91 8.59 -10.41
C LEU A 185 -6.32 8.10 -10.74
N MET A 186 -6.69 6.91 -10.26
CA MET A 186 -8.04 6.37 -10.48
C MET A 186 -9.11 7.36 -9.99
N ASP A 187 -8.92 7.95 -8.84
CA ASP A 187 -9.85 8.95 -8.32
C ASP A 187 -9.80 10.26 -9.13
N ALA A 188 -8.61 10.70 -9.53
CA ALA A 188 -8.46 11.95 -10.28
C ALA A 188 -9.09 11.90 -11.69
N VAL A 189 -9.17 10.73 -12.31
CA VAL A 189 -9.75 10.55 -13.64
C VAL A 189 -11.17 9.99 -13.63
N ALA A 190 -11.60 9.32 -12.58
CA ALA A 190 -12.94 8.72 -12.44
C ALA A 190 -14.05 9.74 -12.67
N ASN A 191 -13.85 10.99 -12.28
CA ASN A 191 -14.78 12.10 -12.46
C ASN A 191 -15.13 12.39 -13.93
N SER A 192 -14.25 12.05 -14.85
CA SER A 192 -14.51 12.20 -16.28
C SER A 192 -15.29 11.00 -16.88
N LEU A 193 -15.39 9.90 -16.12
CA LEU A 193 -16.07 8.67 -16.53
C LEU A 193 -17.47 8.54 -15.89
N GLU A 194 -17.75 9.28 -14.82
CA GLU A 194 -19.00 9.21 -14.05
C GLU A 194 -20.29 9.44 -14.85
N SER A 195 -20.23 10.23 -15.92
CA SER A 195 -21.42 10.49 -16.75
C SER A 195 -22.01 9.22 -17.37
N THR A 196 -21.30 8.10 -17.29
CA THR A 196 -21.66 6.86 -17.98
C THR A 196 -22.00 5.69 -17.04
N TYR A 197 -21.54 5.66 -15.76
CA TYR A 197 -21.54 4.40 -15.00
C TYR A 197 -22.09 4.43 -13.57
N GLY A 198 -22.32 5.56 -12.93
CA GLY A 198 -22.85 5.62 -11.55
C GLY A 198 -21.99 4.85 -10.52
N LEU A 199 -20.68 4.83 -10.75
CA LEU A 199 -19.74 3.93 -10.05
C LEU A 199 -19.52 4.39 -8.61
N HIS A 200 -19.73 3.46 -7.69
CA HIS A 200 -19.17 3.52 -6.35
C HIS A 200 -17.82 2.81 -6.35
N LYS A 201 -16.83 3.35 -5.63
CA LYS A 201 -15.59 2.63 -5.38
C LYS A 201 -15.92 1.32 -4.68
N PRO A 202 -15.49 0.15 -5.19
CA PRO A 202 -15.79 -1.13 -4.55
C PRO A 202 -15.06 -1.28 -3.24
N ASP A 203 -15.46 -2.27 -2.41
CA ASP A 203 -14.74 -2.66 -1.21
C ASP A 203 -13.39 -3.28 -1.61
N HIS A 204 -12.31 -2.94 -0.88
CA HIS A 204 -10.96 -3.33 -1.26
C HIS A 204 -10.16 -4.06 -0.18
N CYS A 205 -10.57 -4.03 1.09
CA CYS A 205 -9.77 -4.54 2.18
C CYS A 205 -10.63 -4.96 3.37
N SER A 206 -10.03 -5.78 4.24
CA SER A 206 -10.46 -5.92 5.63
C SER A 206 -9.25 -5.79 6.52
N ALA A 207 -9.42 -5.15 7.67
CA ALA A 207 -8.37 -4.98 8.65
C ALA A 207 -8.93 -4.94 10.07
N PHE A 208 -8.10 -5.23 11.05
CA PHE A 208 -8.40 -4.91 12.45
C PHE A 208 -7.13 -4.70 13.26
N VAL A 209 -7.32 -4.01 14.36
CA VAL A 209 -6.37 -3.89 15.47
C VAL A 209 -7.08 -4.38 16.72
N LYS A 210 -6.45 -5.21 17.54
CA LYS A 210 -7.01 -5.75 18.77
C LYS A 210 -5.98 -5.73 19.89
N ARG A 211 -6.38 -5.17 21.03
CA ARG A 211 -5.64 -5.29 22.29
C ARG A 211 -5.93 -6.65 22.89
N THR A 212 -4.91 -7.42 23.17
CA THR A 212 -5.00 -8.75 23.80
C THR A 212 -5.11 -8.64 25.32
N ASP A 213 -5.51 -9.72 25.97
CA ASP A 213 -5.73 -9.75 27.42
C ASP A 213 -4.44 -9.48 28.23
N ASP A 214 -3.26 -9.81 27.68
CA ASP A 214 -1.95 -9.51 28.25
C ASP A 214 -1.46 -8.08 27.98
N GLY A 215 -2.24 -7.29 27.22
CA GLY A 215 -1.97 -5.90 26.89
C GLY A 215 -1.08 -5.70 25.66
N ASP A 216 -0.75 -6.75 24.91
CA ASP A 216 -0.15 -6.59 23.58
C ASP A 216 -1.20 -6.06 22.58
N ILE A 217 -0.76 -5.71 21.38
CA ILE A 217 -1.64 -5.32 20.30
C ILE A 217 -1.29 -6.15 19.09
N VAL A 218 -2.28 -6.88 18.56
CA VAL A 218 -2.18 -7.56 17.28
C VAL A 218 -2.92 -6.75 16.21
N TRP A 219 -2.35 -6.69 15.00
CA TRP A 219 -3.02 -6.04 13.87
C TRP A 219 -2.89 -6.88 12.61
N THR A 220 -3.87 -6.73 11.75
CA THR A 220 -4.00 -7.54 10.54
C THR A 220 -4.53 -6.71 9.40
N HIS A 221 -4.28 -7.20 8.19
CA HIS A 221 -4.84 -6.65 6.98
C HIS A 221 -4.96 -7.73 5.91
N ASN A 222 -5.97 -7.66 5.07
CA ASN A 222 -6.00 -8.34 3.79
C ASN A 222 -6.34 -7.37 2.66
N SER A 223 -5.72 -7.55 1.51
CA SER A 223 -5.88 -6.68 0.36
C SER A 223 -6.75 -7.35 -0.68
N TRP A 224 -7.72 -6.60 -1.20
CA TRP A 224 -8.58 -7.07 -2.30
C TRP A 224 -8.22 -6.33 -3.57
N CYS A 225 -7.75 -7.08 -4.54
CA CYS A 225 -7.37 -6.55 -5.85
C CYS A 225 -7.38 -7.67 -6.90
N GLY A 226 -7.05 -7.34 -8.13
CA GLY A 226 -6.96 -8.35 -9.19
C GLY A 226 -5.94 -9.43 -8.86
N TYR A 227 -6.27 -10.69 -9.16
CA TYR A 227 -5.46 -11.87 -8.83
C TYR A 227 -4.11 -11.94 -9.54
N LEU A 228 -3.84 -11.03 -10.50
CA LEU A 228 -2.51 -10.83 -11.08
C LEU A 228 -1.60 -9.93 -10.25
N SER A 229 -2.09 -9.36 -9.15
CA SER A 229 -1.29 -8.54 -8.26
C SER A 229 -0.25 -9.39 -7.51
N ASN A 230 0.98 -8.91 -7.48
CA ASN A 230 2.10 -9.60 -6.87
C ASN A 230 2.34 -9.07 -5.45
N SER A 231 1.54 -9.53 -4.50
CA SER A 231 1.76 -9.18 -3.10
C SER A 231 3.11 -9.70 -2.63
N HIS A 232 3.94 -8.82 -2.11
CA HIS A 232 5.30 -9.12 -1.65
C HIS A 232 5.70 -8.24 -0.47
N THR A 233 6.80 -8.60 0.18
CA THR A 233 7.34 -7.78 1.25
C THR A 233 8.60 -7.06 0.79
N ILE A 234 8.78 -5.84 1.27
CA ILE A 234 9.99 -5.06 1.03
C ILE A 234 10.40 -4.35 2.31
N SER A 235 11.69 -4.39 2.61
CA SER A 235 12.27 -3.61 3.70
C SER A 235 13.36 -2.69 3.19
N TYR A 236 13.42 -1.49 3.76
CA TYR A 236 14.47 -0.53 3.49
C TYR A 236 15.23 -0.20 4.76
N THR A 237 16.55 -0.20 4.66
CA THR A 237 17.47 0.25 5.71
C THR A 237 18.38 1.32 5.10
N ILE A 238 18.16 2.57 5.46
CA ILE A 238 18.77 3.71 4.80
C ILE A 238 19.45 4.62 5.81
N ARG A 239 20.74 4.94 5.61
CA ARG A 239 21.46 5.89 6.45
C ARG A 239 20.96 7.31 6.19
N ASN A 240 20.65 8.04 7.25
CA ASN A 240 20.24 9.44 7.20
C ASN A 240 21.41 10.42 7.49
N ASN A 241 21.15 11.72 7.33
CA ASN A 241 22.16 12.77 7.52
C ASN A 241 22.64 12.93 8.97
N GLU A 242 21.89 12.41 9.94
CA GLU A 242 22.22 12.49 11.37
C GLU A 242 23.14 11.33 11.81
N GLY A 243 23.58 10.50 10.84
CA GLY A 243 24.38 9.32 11.09
C GLY A 243 23.59 8.11 11.60
N GLY A 244 22.26 8.27 11.75
CA GLY A 244 21.33 7.20 12.10
C GLY A 244 20.85 6.42 10.88
N ILE A 245 19.94 5.49 11.14
CA ILE A 245 19.31 4.66 10.13
C ILE A 245 17.80 4.92 10.13
N ASP A 246 17.20 5.06 8.94
CA ASP A 246 15.78 4.96 8.74
C ASP A 246 15.45 3.55 8.26
N PHE A 247 14.40 2.97 8.81
CA PHE A 247 13.99 1.60 8.52
C PHE A 247 12.47 1.51 8.41
N VAL A 248 12.02 0.74 7.43
CA VAL A 248 10.64 0.29 7.31
C VAL A 248 10.60 -1.14 6.79
N SER A 249 9.68 -1.96 7.30
CA SER A 249 9.31 -3.25 6.75
C SER A 249 7.83 -3.22 6.42
N GLN A 250 7.49 -3.47 5.17
CA GLN A 250 6.15 -3.27 4.65
C GLN A 250 5.77 -4.30 3.59
N ASN A 251 4.47 -4.45 3.37
CA ASN A 251 3.92 -5.18 2.25
C ASN A 251 3.71 -4.23 1.06
N SER A 252 3.85 -4.73 -0.15
CA SER A 252 3.53 -4.04 -1.40
C SER A 252 2.94 -5.03 -2.40
N TYR A 253 2.20 -4.56 -3.42
CA TYR A 253 1.55 -5.44 -4.40
C TYR A 253 1.96 -5.19 -5.84
N CYS A 254 2.78 -4.18 -6.08
CA CYS A 254 3.37 -3.90 -7.39
C CYS A 254 4.87 -3.74 -7.27
N PHE A 255 5.61 -4.43 -8.12
CA PHE A 255 7.04 -4.16 -8.27
C PHE A 255 7.26 -2.75 -8.80
N GLY A 256 8.29 -2.07 -8.32
CA GLY A 256 8.55 -0.65 -8.61
C GLY A 256 7.93 0.35 -7.64
N GLN A 257 7.15 -0.11 -6.64
CA GLN A 257 6.62 0.76 -5.60
C GLN A 257 7.67 1.10 -4.54
N VAL A 258 7.63 2.34 -4.03
CA VAL A 258 8.53 2.84 -2.97
C VAL A 258 7.85 2.93 -1.60
N GLY A 259 6.53 2.88 -1.56
CA GLY A 259 5.70 2.85 -0.36
C GLY A 259 4.82 1.60 -0.31
N SER A 260 4.10 1.42 0.79
CA SER A 260 3.10 0.36 0.94
C SER A 260 1.73 0.87 0.47
N ASN A 261 1.39 0.61 -0.79
CA ASN A 261 0.01 0.86 -1.24
C ASN A 261 -0.98 -0.23 -0.76
N MET A 262 -0.47 -1.26 -0.08
CA MET A 262 -1.26 -2.29 0.61
C MET A 262 -1.32 -2.06 2.11
N ASP A 263 -0.74 -0.96 2.54
CA ASP A 263 -0.85 -0.32 3.83
C ASP A 263 -0.78 -1.25 5.02
N PHE A 264 0.31 -2.01 5.07
CA PHE A 264 0.67 -2.85 6.20
C PHE A 264 2.17 -2.84 6.42
N GLY A 265 2.58 -2.52 7.63
CA GLY A 265 3.99 -2.55 7.99
C GLY A 265 4.27 -1.88 9.32
N PHE A 266 5.57 -1.63 9.56
CA PHE A 266 6.06 -0.90 10.72
C PHE A 266 7.42 -0.26 10.41
N ASN A 267 7.76 0.80 11.13
CA ASN A 267 9.02 1.52 10.98
C ASN A 267 9.93 1.40 12.21
N LYS A 268 11.11 2.00 12.12
CA LYS A 268 12.12 1.96 13.19
C LYS A 268 11.67 2.57 14.53
N HIS A 269 10.67 3.44 14.49
CA HIS A 269 10.15 4.10 15.69
C HIS A 269 9.09 3.26 16.40
N GLY A 270 8.77 2.07 15.88
CA GLY A 270 7.72 1.22 16.42
C GLY A 270 6.32 1.68 16.03
N ILE A 271 6.20 2.55 15.03
CA ILE A 271 4.91 2.90 14.44
C ILE A 271 4.50 1.80 13.47
N CYS A 272 3.42 1.10 13.84
CA CYS A 272 2.80 0.07 13.03
C CYS A 272 1.55 0.63 12.37
N PHE A 273 1.27 0.19 11.15
CA PHE A 273 0.18 0.75 10.36
C PHE A 273 -0.50 -0.31 9.51
N ASN A 274 -1.79 -0.12 9.31
CA ASN A 274 -2.60 -0.73 8.26
C ASN A 274 -3.71 0.25 7.86
N GLU A 275 -4.37 -0.03 6.73
CA GLU A 275 -5.45 0.83 6.24
C GLU A 275 -6.66 0.04 5.74
N THR A 276 -7.75 0.76 5.52
CA THR A 276 -8.82 0.32 4.63
C THR A 276 -9.33 1.50 3.83
N THR A 277 -9.37 1.34 2.50
CA THR A 277 -9.88 2.38 1.60
C THR A 277 -11.38 2.57 1.83
N HIS A 278 -11.80 3.82 2.02
CA HIS A 278 -13.22 4.12 2.18
C HIS A 278 -14.02 3.90 0.90
N ARG A 279 -15.21 3.37 1.06
CA ARG A 279 -16.22 3.39 0.01
C ARG A 279 -16.87 4.78 -0.02
N TYR A 280 -16.89 5.41 -1.17
CA TYR A 280 -17.48 6.73 -1.36
C TYR A 280 -18.11 6.87 -2.74
N SER A 281 -19.04 7.84 -2.85
CA SER A 281 -19.57 8.29 -4.13
C SER A 281 -18.60 9.29 -4.76
N TYR A 282 -18.26 9.11 -6.02
CA TYR A 282 -17.39 10.02 -6.75
C TYR A 282 -17.99 11.42 -6.95
N ASN A 283 -19.30 11.56 -6.93
CA ASN A 283 -20.00 12.81 -7.24
C ASN A 283 -19.66 13.98 -6.30
N PRO A 284 -19.65 13.85 -4.96
CA PRO A 284 -19.21 14.91 -4.07
C PRO A 284 -17.71 15.19 -4.16
N MET A 285 -16.92 14.17 -4.47
CA MET A 285 -15.47 14.25 -4.52
C MET A 285 -14.98 15.04 -5.73
N SER A 286 -15.63 14.91 -6.90
CA SER A 286 -15.27 15.58 -8.14
C SER A 286 -15.24 17.10 -8.03
N GLN A 287 -16.12 17.65 -7.21
CA GLN A 287 -16.23 19.09 -6.98
C GLN A 287 -15.19 19.64 -6.00
N SER A 288 -14.48 18.77 -5.29
CA SER A 288 -13.64 19.12 -4.15
C SER A 288 -12.18 18.70 -4.29
N GLN A 289 -11.84 17.92 -5.32
CA GLN A 289 -10.45 17.54 -5.60
C GLN A 289 -9.61 18.78 -5.92
N LYS A 290 -8.49 18.88 -5.23
CA LYS A 290 -7.51 19.92 -5.49
C LYS A 290 -6.53 19.42 -6.54
N LYS A 291 -6.55 20.04 -7.71
CA LYS A 291 -5.55 19.77 -8.77
C LYS A 291 -4.13 20.11 -8.32
N GLU A 292 -4.00 21.13 -7.47
CA GLU A 292 -2.74 21.62 -6.91
C GLU A 292 -2.61 21.09 -5.47
N ALA A 293 -2.28 19.81 -5.33
CA ALA A 293 -2.04 19.15 -4.06
C ALA A 293 -1.13 17.93 -4.22
N VAL A 294 -0.49 17.51 -3.16
CA VAL A 294 0.33 16.29 -3.12
C VAL A 294 -0.58 15.08 -2.97
N TRP A 295 -0.48 14.13 -3.87
CA TRP A 295 -1.27 12.91 -3.82
C TRP A 295 -0.98 12.08 -2.58
N LEU A 296 -2.00 11.31 -2.12
CA LEU A 296 -1.92 10.60 -0.85
C LEU A 296 -0.83 9.53 -0.83
N CYS A 297 -0.60 8.83 -1.94
CA CYS A 297 0.46 7.81 -2.02
C CYS A 297 1.84 8.32 -1.56
N TRP A 298 2.20 9.58 -1.85
CA TRP A 298 3.45 10.17 -1.37
C TRP A 298 3.43 10.53 0.10
N ARG A 299 2.28 10.97 0.58
CA ARG A 299 2.08 11.37 1.98
C ARG A 299 2.03 10.15 2.89
N SER A 300 1.33 9.08 2.49
CA SER A 300 1.27 7.82 3.23
C SER A 300 2.62 7.12 3.26
N ALA A 301 3.29 6.98 2.11
CA ALA A 301 4.62 6.37 2.06
C ALA A 301 5.66 7.11 2.93
N ALA A 302 5.55 8.45 3.00
CA ALA A 302 6.40 9.24 3.91
C ALA A 302 6.03 9.01 5.38
N ALA A 303 4.73 8.96 5.72
CA ALA A 303 4.26 8.65 7.06
C ALA A 303 4.72 7.26 7.53
N GLU A 304 4.53 6.25 6.69
CA GLU A 304 4.89 4.86 6.94
C GLU A 304 6.37 4.71 7.30
N MET A 305 7.25 5.40 6.60
CA MET A 305 8.69 5.28 6.79
C MET A 305 9.24 6.20 7.89
N PHE A 306 8.71 7.41 8.03
CA PHE A 306 9.38 8.46 8.80
C PHE A 306 8.62 8.96 10.03
N ALA A 307 7.34 8.61 10.20
CA ALA A 307 6.58 9.05 11.37
C ALA A 307 7.22 8.53 12.67
N THR A 308 7.36 9.41 13.64
CA THR A 308 7.98 9.13 14.94
C THR A 308 6.97 8.78 16.02
N ASP A 309 5.73 9.17 15.83
CA ASP A 309 4.58 8.91 16.70
C ASP A 309 3.26 9.04 15.91
N ILE A 310 2.12 8.81 16.55
CA ILE A 310 0.80 8.87 15.93
C ILE A 310 0.45 10.29 15.43
N ASP A 311 0.80 11.34 16.16
CA ASP A 311 0.53 12.71 15.73
C ASP A 311 1.38 13.09 14.53
N ASP A 312 2.60 12.62 14.47
CA ASP A 312 3.50 12.82 13.33
C ASP A 312 2.95 12.08 12.08
N PHE A 313 2.47 10.84 12.23
CA PHE A 313 1.77 10.11 11.16
C PHE A 313 0.57 10.92 10.64
N PHE A 314 -0.27 11.41 11.53
CA PHE A 314 -1.42 12.26 11.19
C PHE A 314 -1.00 13.53 10.43
N ASN A 315 0.09 14.16 10.82
CA ASN A 315 0.60 15.35 10.17
C ASN A 315 1.11 15.08 8.74
N TYR A 316 1.76 13.93 8.49
CA TYR A 316 2.11 13.49 7.14
C TYR A 316 0.87 13.31 6.26
N ILE A 317 -0.15 12.63 6.79
CA ILE A 317 -1.37 12.32 6.02
C ILE A 317 -2.14 13.60 5.65
N LYS A 318 -2.20 14.59 6.51
CA LYS A 318 -3.02 15.80 6.27
C LYS A 318 -2.36 16.86 5.37
N ILE A 319 -1.03 16.84 5.22
CA ILE A 319 -0.31 17.89 4.51
C ILE A 319 -0.71 17.95 3.02
N SER A 320 -1.05 19.14 2.51
CA SER A 320 -1.39 19.33 1.10
C SER A 320 -2.42 18.34 0.54
N ASN A 321 -3.52 18.10 1.28
CA ASN A 321 -4.54 17.09 0.94
C ASN A 321 -5.14 17.28 -0.46
N SER A 322 -5.02 16.25 -1.29
CA SER A 322 -5.56 16.20 -2.65
C SER A 322 -7.06 15.87 -2.71
N GLY A 323 -7.58 15.20 -1.68
CA GLY A 323 -8.93 14.64 -1.70
C GLY A 323 -9.07 13.40 -2.59
N THR A 324 -7.94 12.73 -2.89
CA THR A 324 -7.88 11.46 -3.64
C THR A 324 -7.48 10.33 -2.71
N TYR A 325 -7.82 9.10 -3.05
CA TYR A 325 -7.50 7.86 -2.32
C TYR A 325 -7.82 7.97 -0.82
N LEU A 326 -9.09 8.23 -0.50
CA LEU A 326 -9.55 8.52 0.86
C LEU A 326 -9.67 7.24 1.70
N ASN A 327 -8.94 7.19 2.81
CA ASN A 327 -8.71 6.00 3.62
C ASN A 327 -8.98 6.22 5.11
N GLY A 328 -9.10 5.10 5.83
CA GLY A 328 -8.99 5.02 7.28
C GLY A 328 -7.72 4.27 7.67
N TYR A 329 -6.75 4.98 8.27
CA TYR A 329 -5.51 4.40 8.79
C TYR A 329 -5.66 3.99 10.25
N MET A 330 -5.33 2.75 10.55
CA MET A 330 -5.16 2.28 11.92
C MET A 330 -3.68 2.32 12.24
N VAL A 331 -3.31 3.18 13.17
CA VAL A 331 -1.91 3.42 13.55
C VAL A 331 -1.69 3.02 14.99
N ILE A 332 -0.63 2.27 15.23
CA ILE A 332 -0.26 1.77 16.56
C ILE A 332 1.13 2.29 16.90
N ASP A 333 1.28 2.84 18.07
CA ASP A 333 2.60 3.04 18.67
C ASP A 333 2.92 1.82 19.57
N ALA A 334 3.83 0.98 19.10
CA ALA A 334 4.22 -0.23 19.83
C ALA A 334 4.88 0.07 21.17
N ASN A 335 5.54 1.23 21.33
CA ASN A 335 6.23 1.61 22.56
C ASN A 335 5.23 1.99 23.66
N THR A 336 4.23 2.79 23.33
CA THR A 336 3.20 3.25 24.29
C THR A 336 2.00 2.32 24.39
N LYS A 337 1.87 1.37 23.46
CA LYS A 337 0.66 0.54 23.28
C LYS A 337 -0.59 1.36 23.03
N GLU A 338 -0.45 2.47 22.35
CA GLU A 338 -1.57 3.30 21.91
C GLU A 338 -2.04 2.86 20.53
N MET A 339 -3.36 2.87 20.31
CA MET A 339 -4.00 2.61 19.02
C MET A 339 -4.72 3.88 18.57
N SER A 340 -4.72 4.12 17.27
CA SER A 340 -5.43 5.26 16.69
C SER A 340 -6.08 4.88 15.38
N LEU A 341 -7.23 5.49 15.11
CA LEU A 341 -7.85 5.53 13.80
C LEU A 341 -7.77 6.95 13.27
N ILE A 342 -7.23 7.09 12.06
CA ILE A 342 -7.14 8.34 11.32
C ILE A 342 -7.95 8.17 10.05
N GLU A 343 -9.03 8.94 9.90
CA GLU A 343 -9.85 8.93 8.71
C GLU A 343 -9.84 10.28 8.00
N MET A 344 -10.03 10.25 6.70
CA MET A 344 -10.05 11.47 5.90
C MET A 344 -11.21 11.49 4.92
N SER A 345 -11.73 12.69 4.73
CA SER A 345 -12.55 13.07 3.58
C SER A 345 -11.83 14.13 2.75
N TYR A 346 -12.45 14.55 1.66
CA TYR A 346 -11.95 15.68 0.90
C TYR A 346 -12.06 17.03 1.66
N LYS A 347 -12.84 17.10 2.76
CA LYS A 347 -13.06 18.31 3.56
C LYS A 347 -12.34 18.30 4.89
N ARG A 348 -12.25 17.13 5.53
CA ARG A 348 -11.79 17.03 6.92
C ARG A 348 -10.94 15.80 7.19
N PHE A 349 -10.22 15.88 8.29
CA PHE A 349 -9.55 14.75 8.91
C PHE A 349 -10.18 14.48 10.27
N ALA A 350 -10.23 13.23 10.65
CA ALA A 350 -10.66 12.80 11.96
C ALA A 350 -9.61 11.88 12.55
N MET A 351 -9.37 11.99 13.85
CA MET A 351 -8.51 11.09 14.60
C MET A 351 -9.17 10.70 15.91
N LEU A 352 -9.16 9.42 16.24
CA LEU A 352 -9.56 8.89 17.53
C LEU A 352 -8.42 8.04 18.07
N ARG A 353 -7.98 8.30 19.31
CA ARG A 353 -6.87 7.61 19.98
C ARG A 353 -7.38 6.90 21.23
N CYS A 354 -6.79 5.74 21.51
CA CYS A 354 -7.06 4.98 22.71
C CYS A 354 -5.75 4.45 23.31
N GLY A 355 -5.48 4.88 24.53
CA GLY A 355 -4.35 4.40 25.33
C GLY A 355 -4.67 3.12 26.09
N LYS A 356 -3.69 2.64 26.85
CA LYS A 356 -3.81 1.44 27.69
C LYS A 356 -4.88 1.61 28.79
N ASP A 357 -5.04 2.82 29.28
CA ASP A 357 -5.87 3.14 30.46
C ASP A 357 -7.28 3.70 30.12
N ASN A 358 -7.82 3.38 28.96
CA ASN A 358 -9.23 3.55 28.57
C ASN A 358 -9.70 4.94 28.14
N CYS A 359 -8.84 5.90 27.84
CA CYS A 359 -9.29 7.20 27.36
C CYS A 359 -9.34 7.25 25.83
N LEU A 360 -10.54 7.21 25.25
CA LEU A 360 -10.75 7.60 23.87
C LEU A 360 -10.72 9.13 23.78
N THR A 361 -9.74 9.66 23.06
CA THR A 361 -9.67 11.09 22.75
C THR A 361 -9.78 11.29 21.25
N GLY A 362 -10.72 12.13 20.83
CA GLY A 362 -11.00 12.37 19.42
C GLY A 362 -10.82 13.82 19.03
N LYS A 363 -10.54 14.05 17.74
CA LYS A 363 -10.53 15.39 17.14
C LYS A 363 -10.98 15.35 15.68
N TYR A 364 -11.55 16.46 15.24
CA TYR A 364 -11.71 16.79 13.82
C TYR A 364 -10.78 17.97 13.44
N GLU A 365 -10.34 17.99 12.22
CA GLU A 365 -9.66 19.16 11.64
C GLU A 365 -10.29 19.49 10.26
N PRO A 366 -10.58 20.76 9.97
CA PRO A 366 -10.25 21.96 10.75
C PRO A 366 -11.19 22.27 11.92
N GLU A 367 -12.24 21.50 12.11
CA GLU A 367 -13.23 21.67 13.16
C GLU A 367 -12.72 20.98 14.42
N ASN A 368 -12.54 21.71 15.52
CA ASN A 368 -12.02 21.15 16.77
C ASN A 368 -13.10 20.52 17.70
N GLU A 369 -14.35 20.41 17.22
CA GLU A 369 -15.45 19.87 18.02
C GLU A 369 -15.59 18.37 17.79
N PHE A 370 -15.42 17.57 18.83
CA PHE A 370 -15.62 16.13 18.83
C PHE A 370 -16.44 15.71 20.04
N ASP A 371 -17.56 15.02 19.80
CA ASP A 371 -18.41 14.42 20.82
C ASP A 371 -18.21 12.89 20.82
N PRO A 372 -17.59 12.31 21.87
CA PRO A 372 -17.33 10.87 21.92
C PRO A 372 -18.61 10.02 21.97
N ASP A 373 -19.76 10.60 22.26
CA ASP A 373 -21.04 9.87 22.30
C ASP A 373 -21.76 9.87 20.95
N LEU A 374 -21.53 10.88 20.10
CA LEU A 374 -22.28 11.08 18.88
C LEU A 374 -21.46 10.91 17.60
N ASP A 375 -20.16 11.15 17.63
CA ASP A 375 -19.37 11.41 16.41
C ASP A 375 -18.76 10.17 15.77
N TYR A 376 -18.80 8.99 16.39
CA TYR A 376 -18.24 7.77 15.80
C TYR A 376 -19.10 6.51 16.05
N ASP A 377 -18.82 5.46 15.30
CA ASP A 377 -19.49 4.15 15.43
C ASP A 377 -18.78 3.27 16.48
N LYS A 378 -19.41 3.13 17.63
CA LYS A 378 -18.89 2.33 18.76
C LYS A 378 -18.84 0.82 18.49
N HIS A 379 -19.45 0.33 17.42
CA HIS A 379 -19.32 -1.07 16.98
C HIS A 379 -18.07 -1.31 16.16
N LEU A 380 -17.50 -0.26 15.55
CA LEU A 380 -16.31 -0.37 14.73
C LEU A 380 -15.03 0.02 15.49
N MET A 381 -15.14 0.79 16.59
CA MET A 381 -13.99 1.15 17.40
C MET A 381 -14.35 1.24 18.87
N THR A 382 -13.52 0.65 19.71
CA THR A 382 -13.51 0.77 21.16
C THR A 382 -12.06 0.97 21.64
N ASN A 383 -11.85 1.02 22.95
CA ASN A 383 -10.50 0.97 23.53
C ASN A 383 -9.81 -0.41 23.40
N GLU A 384 -10.53 -1.44 22.99
CA GLU A 384 -9.99 -2.79 22.81
C GLU A 384 -9.73 -3.15 21.36
N TYR A 385 -10.48 -2.56 20.40
CA TYR A 385 -10.32 -2.89 18.98
C TYR A 385 -10.69 -1.74 18.04
N ILE A 386 -10.18 -1.84 16.83
CA ILE A 386 -10.57 -1.04 15.66
C ILE A 386 -10.84 -2.01 14.51
N LEU A 387 -11.98 -1.86 13.84
CA LEU A 387 -12.39 -2.70 12.70
C LEU A 387 -12.44 -1.89 11.42
N GLY A 388 -11.69 -2.31 10.41
CA GLY A 388 -11.66 -1.72 9.07
C GLY A 388 -12.49 -2.56 8.10
N VAL A 389 -13.58 -1.96 7.61
CA VAL A 389 -14.55 -2.59 6.72
C VAL A 389 -14.90 -1.72 5.51
N ASN A 390 -14.03 -0.79 5.13
CA ASN A 390 -14.19 0.20 4.04
C ASN A 390 -15.32 1.22 4.28
N TYR A 391 -15.78 1.37 5.51
CA TYR A 391 -16.75 2.37 5.91
C TYR A 391 -16.16 3.26 6.97
N PRO A 392 -16.34 4.59 6.87
CA PRO A 392 -15.86 5.50 7.90
C PRO A 392 -16.50 5.21 9.25
N VAL A 393 -15.68 5.19 10.28
CA VAL A 393 -16.09 5.10 11.68
C VAL A 393 -16.64 6.45 12.15
N PHE A 394 -16.06 7.55 11.66
CA PHE A 394 -16.49 8.90 12.01
C PHE A 394 -17.68 9.35 11.17
N LYS A 395 -18.78 9.76 11.83
CA LYS A 395 -20.03 10.13 11.17
C LYS A 395 -19.91 11.34 10.24
N LYS A 396 -19.10 12.35 10.61
CA LYS A 396 -18.89 13.51 9.75
C LYS A 396 -18.05 13.16 8.50
N VAL A 397 -17.11 12.23 8.62
CA VAL A 397 -16.37 11.69 7.47
C VAL A 397 -17.31 10.90 6.56
N ALA A 398 -18.12 9.99 7.12
CA ALA A 398 -19.13 9.24 6.39
C ALA A 398 -20.12 10.15 5.64
N TYR A 399 -20.58 11.22 6.28
CA TYR A 399 -21.46 12.21 5.65
C TYR A 399 -20.80 12.91 4.47
N ASP A 400 -19.55 13.38 4.62
CA ASP A 400 -18.81 14.03 3.54
C ASP A 400 -18.61 13.12 2.33
N LEU A 401 -18.38 11.83 2.57
CA LEU A 401 -18.14 10.83 1.54
C LEU A 401 -19.43 10.31 0.89
N GLY A 402 -20.60 10.67 1.41
CA GLY A 402 -21.87 10.07 1.00
C GLY A 402 -21.86 8.54 1.19
N SER A 403 -21.08 8.08 2.19
CA SER A 403 -20.89 6.67 2.46
C SER A 403 -22.08 6.13 3.27
N THR A 404 -22.68 5.04 2.78
CA THR A 404 -23.73 4.32 3.48
C THR A 404 -23.30 2.87 3.67
N ASP A 405 -23.36 2.38 4.91
CA ASP A 405 -23.12 0.97 5.18
C ASP A 405 -24.34 0.14 4.73
N ASN A 406 -24.29 -0.38 3.54
CA ASN A 406 -25.29 -1.28 2.98
C ASN A 406 -24.81 -2.75 2.91
N ARG A 407 -23.69 -3.07 3.59
CA ARG A 407 -23.14 -4.44 3.68
C ARG A 407 -22.84 -4.80 5.15
N PRO A 408 -23.87 -4.97 6.00
CA PRO A 408 -23.68 -5.18 7.42
C PRO A 408 -22.99 -6.50 7.77
N LEU A 409 -23.02 -7.50 6.89
CA LEU A 409 -22.58 -8.86 7.20
C LEU A 409 -21.11 -8.94 7.63
N ARG A 410 -20.18 -8.37 6.87
CA ARG A 410 -18.75 -8.37 7.23
C ARG A 410 -18.48 -7.69 8.57
N ARG A 411 -19.19 -6.61 8.86
CA ARG A 411 -19.15 -5.90 10.13
C ARG A 411 -19.66 -6.79 11.26
N VAL A 412 -20.77 -7.50 11.06
CA VAL A 412 -21.32 -8.45 12.03
C VAL A 412 -20.34 -9.59 12.28
N GLN A 413 -19.77 -10.20 11.23
CA GLN A 413 -18.75 -11.25 11.37
C GLN A 413 -17.58 -10.80 12.24
N PHE A 414 -17.02 -9.61 11.98
CA PHE A 414 -15.96 -9.07 12.82
C PHE A 414 -16.39 -8.87 14.27
N PHE A 415 -17.53 -8.22 14.47
CA PHE A 415 -18.04 -7.91 15.80
C PHE A 415 -18.27 -9.17 16.65
N ASP A 416 -18.81 -10.22 16.04
CA ASP A 416 -19.09 -11.49 16.73
C ASP A 416 -17.82 -12.27 17.09
N MET A 417 -16.73 -12.06 16.36
CA MET A 417 -15.52 -12.88 16.48
C MET A 417 -14.35 -12.16 17.15
N ILE A 418 -14.29 -10.81 17.10
CA ILE A 418 -13.12 -10.03 17.56
C ILE A 418 -12.80 -10.23 19.04
N GLY A 419 -13.81 -10.50 19.86
CA GLY A 419 -13.64 -10.77 21.28
C GLY A 419 -12.81 -12.02 21.60
N ASN A 420 -12.68 -12.94 20.65
CA ASN A 420 -11.92 -14.19 20.82
C ASN A 420 -10.45 -14.07 20.39
N VAL A 421 -10.00 -12.91 19.93
CA VAL A 421 -8.63 -12.71 19.44
C VAL A 421 -7.72 -12.30 20.58
N ASN A 422 -6.80 -13.21 20.97
CA ASN A 422 -5.85 -13.00 22.06
C ASN A 422 -4.37 -13.24 21.67
N ASN A 423 -4.10 -13.59 20.43
CA ASN A 423 -2.74 -13.79 19.93
C ASN A 423 -2.71 -13.73 18.39
N GLU A 424 -1.53 -13.86 17.78
CA GLU A 424 -1.38 -13.84 16.33
C GLU A 424 -2.08 -15.00 15.61
N GLU A 425 -2.18 -16.19 16.22
CA GLU A 425 -2.86 -17.33 15.59
C GLU A 425 -4.37 -17.08 15.49
N ASP A 426 -4.97 -16.53 16.55
CA ASP A 426 -6.38 -16.12 16.52
C ASP A 426 -6.58 -15.00 15.51
N ALA A 427 -5.63 -14.06 15.43
CA ALA A 427 -5.67 -12.96 14.48
C ALA A 427 -5.59 -13.45 13.03
N LYS A 428 -4.71 -14.40 12.73
CA LYS A 428 -4.61 -15.06 11.42
C LYS A 428 -5.90 -15.80 11.07
N ALA A 429 -6.49 -16.51 12.01
CA ALA A 429 -7.74 -17.23 11.80
C ALA A 429 -8.89 -16.26 11.47
N LEU A 430 -9.01 -15.15 12.22
CA LEU A 430 -10.08 -14.17 11.99
C LEU A 430 -9.91 -13.45 10.65
N ILE A 431 -8.73 -12.95 10.31
CA ILE A 431 -8.53 -12.17 9.08
C ILE A 431 -8.71 -13.01 7.80
N THR A 432 -8.57 -14.34 7.90
CA THR A 432 -8.82 -15.28 6.80
C THR A 432 -10.18 -15.99 6.91
N HIS A 433 -11.09 -15.50 7.71
CA HIS A 433 -12.41 -16.09 7.86
C HIS A 433 -13.25 -15.96 6.59
N ILE A 434 -13.79 -17.08 6.13
CA ILE A 434 -14.72 -17.21 5.01
C ILE A 434 -16.02 -17.80 5.54
N ALA A 435 -17.14 -17.10 5.30
CA ALA A 435 -18.48 -17.65 5.57
C ALA A 435 -18.92 -18.54 4.41
N ASP A 436 -19.37 -19.76 4.70
CA ASP A 436 -19.66 -20.78 3.70
C ASP A 436 -20.76 -20.37 2.71
N ASP A 437 -21.74 -19.62 3.16
CA ASP A 437 -22.94 -19.26 2.38
C ASP A 437 -22.91 -17.84 1.83
N GLU A 438 -21.90 -17.03 2.18
CA GLU A 438 -21.87 -15.61 1.85
C GLU A 438 -20.61 -15.23 1.07
N PRO A 439 -20.77 -14.68 -0.14
CA PRO A 439 -19.63 -14.24 -0.94
C PRO A 439 -18.77 -13.17 -0.25
N LEU A 440 -19.43 -12.24 0.45
CA LEU A 440 -18.76 -11.16 1.16
C LEU A 440 -18.38 -11.61 2.58
N SER A 441 -17.16 -12.07 2.73
CA SER A 441 -16.56 -12.48 4.01
C SER A 441 -15.45 -11.52 4.43
N ILE A 442 -14.92 -11.71 5.63
CA ILE A 442 -13.73 -10.99 6.09
C ILE A 442 -12.56 -11.22 5.13
N TYR A 443 -12.37 -12.45 4.65
CA TYR A 443 -11.37 -12.80 3.64
C TYR A 443 -11.87 -12.60 2.20
N GLY A 444 -12.47 -11.47 1.92
CA GLY A 444 -12.78 -11.05 0.55
C GLY A 444 -14.06 -11.58 -0.06
N ARG A 445 -14.12 -11.45 -1.36
CA ARG A 445 -15.23 -11.85 -2.23
C ARG A 445 -14.80 -13.03 -3.09
N TRP A 446 -15.13 -14.26 -2.68
CA TRP A 446 -14.81 -15.45 -3.49
C TRP A 446 -15.59 -15.49 -4.80
N ASP A 447 -16.79 -14.92 -4.85
CA ASP A 447 -17.66 -14.90 -6.04
C ASP A 447 -17.04 -14.12 -7.21
N LEU A 448 -16.29 -13.05 -6.95
CA LEU A 448 -15.63 -12.26 -7.98
C LEU A 448 -14.47 -13.02 -8.66
N GLY A 449 -13.85 -13.95 -7.95
CA GLY A 449 -12.75 -14.77 -8.45
C GLY A 449 -13.20 -15.98 -9.28
N PHE A 450 -14.49 -16.37 -9.24
CA PHE A 450 -14.97 -17.58 -9.89
C PHE A 450 -16.00 -17.35 -11.01
N GLY A 451 -16.17 -16.10 -11.46
CA GLY A 451 -16.97 -15.77 -12.62
C GLY A 451 -18.46 -15.97 -12.42
N THR A 452 -18.99 -15.53 -11.28
CA THR A 452 -20.43 -15.51 -11.08
C THR A 452 -21.08 -14.47 -12.00
N THR A 453 -22.25 -14.77 -12.52
CA THR A 453 -22.95 -13.93 -13.51
C THR A 453 -23.40 -12.58 -12.97
N GLU A 454 -23.39 -12.40 -11.66
CA GLU A 454 -23.90 -11.18 -11.02
C GLU A 454 -22.92 -9.99 -11.13
N TYR A 455 -21.62 -10.29 -11.26
CA TYR A 455 -20.59 -9.27 -11.44
C TYR A 455 -19.51 -9.75 -12.43
N PRO A 456 -19.81 -9.72 -13.74
CA PRO A 456 -18.82 -10.08 -14.73
C PRO A 456 -17.66 -9.07 -14.68
N ARG A 457 -16.48 -9.51 -14.26
CA ARG A 457 -15.27 -8.71 -14.29
C ARG A 457 -14.37 -9.15 -15.42
N THR A 458 -13.60 -8.19 -15.94
CA THR A 458 -12.59 -8.47 -16.97
C THR A 458 -11.44 -9.31 -16.45
N ILE A 459 -11.16 -9.24 -15.14
CA ILE A 459 -10.15 -10.04 -14.44
C ILE A 459 -10.73 -10.59 -13.14
N PRO A 460 -10.24 -11.73 -12.65
CA PRO A 460 -10.59 -12.21 -11.31
C PRO A 460 -10.05 -11.26 -10.23
N ASP A 461 -10.86 -11.02 -9.21
CA ASP A 461 -10.62 -10.00 -8.19
C ASP A 461 -11.09 -10.51 -6.82
N GLY A 462 -10.54 -10.00 -5.75
CA GLY A 462 -10.89 -10.32 -4.37
C GLY A 462 -9.69 -10.24 -3.45
N ALA A 463 -9.75 -10.90 -2.29
CA ALA A 463 -8.58 -10.98 -1.41
C ALA A 463 -7.44 -11.75 -2.07
N VAL A 464 -6.25 -11.17 -2.08
CA VAL A 464 -5.03 -11.77 -2.65
C VAL A 464 -4.01 -12.14 -1.59
N ASP A 465 -4.13 -11.57 -0.40
CA ASP A 465 -3.20 -11.81 0.70
C ASP A 465 -3.84 -11.59 2.07
N SER A 466 -3.11 -11.99 3.10
CA SER A 466 -3.35 -11.57 4.49
C SER A 466 -2.04 -11.36 5.21
N LYS A 467 -2.03 -10.41 6.16
CA LYS A 467 -0.90 -10.07 7.01
C LYS A 467 -1.33 -10.01 8.46
N ALA A 468 -0.44 -10.41 9.38
CA ALA A 468 -0.64 -10.34 10.82
C ALA A 468 0.68 -10.15 11.56
N PHE A 469 0.67 -9.35 12.60
CA PHE A 469 1.82 -9.19 13.51
C PHE A 469 1.38 -8.67 14.87
N SER A 470 2.33 -8.60 15.84
CA SER A 470 2.09 -8.03 17.16
C SER A 470 3.09 -6.93 17.53
N ALA A 471 2.64 -5.97 18.32
CA ALA A 471 3.46 -4.82 18.73
C ALA A 471 4.66 -5.24 19.59
N ASN A 472 4.52 -6.26 20.45
CA ASN A 472 5.64 -6.79 21.23
C ASN A 472 6.73 -7.37 20.33
N LYS A 473 6.34 -8.12 19.30
CA LYS A 473 7.31 -8.69 18.35
C LYS A 473 7.99 -7.62 17.50
N VAL A 474 7.31 -6.52 17.17
CA VAL A 474 7.97 -5.37 16.54
C VAL A 474 9.08 -4.83 17.44
N LEU A 475 8.81 -4.59 18.72
CA LEU A 475 9.82 -4.09 19.65
C LEU A 475 10.97 -5.07 19.86
N GLU A 476 10.68 -6.37 19.96
CA GLU A 476 11.70 -7.41 20.03
C GLU A 476 12.60 -7.40 18.79
N LEU A 477 11.99 -7.34 17.61
CA LEU A 477 12.72 -7.29 16.35
C LEU A 477 13.58 -6.03 16.28
N LEU A 478 13.03 -4.85 16.54
CA LEU A 478 13.75 -3.57 16.48
C LEU A 478 14.90 -3.50 17.49
N SER A 479 14.71 -4.02 18.72
CA SER A 479 15.76 -4.07 19.74
C SER A 479 16.95 -4.95 19.34
N GLY A 480 16.69 -5.95 18.52
CA GLY A 480 17.69 -6.87 18.00
C GLY A 480 18.26 -6.46 16.63
N LEU A 481 17.79 -5.39 16.00
CA LEU A 481 18.37 -4.85 14.78
C LEU A 481 19.58 -3.97 15.13
N LYS A 482 20.76 -4.56 15.01
CA LYS A 482 22.00 -3.79 14.98
C LYS A 482 22.24 -3.43 13.52
N TYR A 483 22.00 -2.20 13.15
CA TYR A 483 22.19 -1.70 11.78
C TYR A 483 23.66 -1.56 11.38
N GLU A 484 24.51 -2.43 11.90
CA GLU A 484 25.95 -2.43 11.63
C GLU A 484 26.30 -3.41 10.50
N PRO A 485 27.31 -3.11 9.66
CA PRO A 485 27.74 -4.01 8.58
C PRO A 485 28.22 -5.39 9.05
N SER A 486 28.34 -5.61 10.36
CA SER A 486 28.74 -6.87 10.98
C SER A 486 27.58 -7.81 11.29
N ASP A 487 26.32 -7.38 11.14
CA ASP A 487 25.17 -8.22 11.42
C ASP A 487 24.98 -9.25 10.29
N GLU A 488 25.57 -10.42 10.47
CA GLU A 488 25.28 -11.57 9.60
C GLU A 488 24.02 -12.26 10.11
N GLY A 489 22.97 -12.26 9.30
CA GLY A 489 21.81 -13.04 9.65
C GLY A 489 20.53 -12.66 8.90
N THR A 490 19.57 -13.50 9.09
CA THR A 490 18.19 -13.30 8.65
C THR A 490 17.31 -13.23 9.88
N LYS A 491 16.50 -12.18 10.02
CA LYS A 491 15.46 -12.09 11.05
C LYS A 491 14.08 -12.32 10.42
N THR A 492 13.17 -12.83 11.19
CA THR A 492 11.77 -12.98 10.78
C THR A 492 11.00 -11.71 11.14
N SER A 493 10.10 -11.30 10.26
CA SER A 493 9.19 -10.17 10.43
C SER A 493 7.74 -10.66 10.55
N PHE A 494 6.78 -9.92 10.00
CA PHE A 494 5.37 -10.25 10.13
C PHE A 494 4.97 -11.53 9.39
N TRP A 495 3.83 -12.09 9.78
CA TRP A 495 3.19 -13.18 9.08
C TRP A 495 2.51 -12.69 7.81
N MET A 496 2.70 -13.42 6.74
CA MET A 496 2.06 -13.17 5.46
C MET A 496 1.52 -14.47 4.87
N LEU A 497 0.39 -14.36 4.20
CA LEU A 497 -0.20 -15.37 3.35
C LEU A 497 -0.46 -14.71 2.00
N TYR A 498 0.08 -15.28 0.92
CA TYR A 498 -0.29 -14.89 -0.44
C TYR A 498 -1.19 -15.98 -1.04
N GLY A 499 -2.45 -15.63 -1.27
CA GLY A 499 -3.46 -16.55 -1.75
C GLY A 499 -4.83 -15.90 -1.75
N VAL A 500 -5.82 -16.54 -2.35
CA VAL A 500 -7.18 -16.03 -2.51
C VAL A 500 -8.19 -16.85 -1.73
N ALA A 501 -9.36 -16.28 -1.49
CA ALA A 501 -10.48 -16.99 -0.86
C ALA A 501 -10.91 -18.20 -1.69
N TRP A 502 -11.17 -19.32 -1.05
CA TRP A 502 -11.55 -20.57 -1.72
C TRP A 502 -13.05 -20.60 -1.98
N PHE A 503 -13.40 -21.00 -3.20
CA PHE A 503 -14.79 -21.24 -3.54
C PHE A 503 -15.20 -22.68 -3.19
N LYS A 504 -16.16 -22.83 -2.27
CA LYS A 504 -16.66 -24.16 -1.83
C LYS A 504 -15.53 -25.14 -1.49
N GLY A 505 -14.55 -24.67 -0.74
CA GLY A 505 -13.39 -25.46 -0.31
C GLY A 505 -12.36 -25.74 -1.42
N LYS A 506 -12.45 -25.09 -2.59
CA LYS A 506 -11.51 -25.27 -3.70
C LYS A 506 -10.68 -24.01 -3.91
N PRO A 507 -9.35 -24.15 -4.13
CA PRO A 507 -8.49 -23.04 -4.46
C PRO A 507 -8.82 -22.45 -5.83
N PHE A 508 -8.39 -21.22 -6.08
CA PHE A 508 -8.38 -20.66 -7.42
C PHE A 508 -7.16 -21.20 -8.19
N VAL A 509 -7.44 -21.74 -9.38
CA VAL A 509 -6.41 -22.28 -10.28
C VAL A 509 -6.55 -21.60 -11.64
N TRP A 510 -5.56 -20.81 -12.06
CA TRP A 510 -5.59 -20.05 -13.32
C TRP A 510 -5.90 -20.91 -14.53
N SER A 511 -5.19 -22.05 -14.68
CA SER A 511 -5.35 -22.97 -15.82
C SER A 511 -6.73 -23.64 -15.88
N GLN A 512 -7.49 -23.64 -14.79
CA GLN A 512 -8.83 -24.22 -14.68
C GLN A 512 -9.94 -23.17 -14.57
N SER A 513 -9.58 -21.89 -14.49
CA SER A 513 -10.51 -20.79 -14.30
C SER A 513 -11.15 -20.34 -15.63
N PRO A 514 -12.25 -19.56 -15.59
CA PRO A 514 -12.76 -18.86 -16.76
C PRO A 514 -11.74 -17.93 -17.43
N TRP A 515 -10.71 -17.53 -16.72
CA TRP A 515 -9.66 -16.63 -17.20
C TRP A 515 -8.36 -17.36 -17.63
N LYS A 516 -8.44 -18.64 -17.98
CA LYS A 516 -7.30 -19.44 -18.45
C LYS A 516 -6.56 -18.83 -19.66
N GLU A 517 -7.21 -17.98 -20.42
CA GLU A 517 -6.64 -17.28 -21.57
C GLU A 517 -5.61 -16.23 -21.17
N TYR A 518 -5.62 -15.77 -19.90
CA TYR A 518 -4.55 -14.94 -19.34
C TYR A 518 -3.25 -15.71 -19.07
N LYS A 519 -3.19 -17.00 -19.42
CA LYS A 519 -1.96 -17.81 -19.28
C LYS A 519 -0.73 -17.21 -19.98
N ASP A 520 -0.97 -16.44 -21.04
CA ASP A 520 0.08 -15.80 -21.84
C ASP A 520 0.34 -14.35 -21.38
N ASP A 521 -0.27 -13.91 -20.28
CA ASP A 521 -0.03 -12.59 -19.70
C ASP A 521 1.33 -12.57 -18.98
N PRO A 522 2.23 -11.62 -19.30
CA PRO A 522 3.53 -11.49 -18.63
C PRO A 522 3.46 -11.37 -17.11
N ALA A 523 2.37 -10.78 -16.57
CA ALA A 523 2.16 -10.70 -15.12
C ALA A 523 2.01 -12.08 -14.47
N LYS A 524 1.48 -13.05 -15.20
CA LYS A 524 1.28 -14.41 -14.72
C LYS A 524 2.57 -15.18 -14.51
N ASP A 525 3.67 -14.81 -15.17
CA ASP A 525 4.98 -15.42 -14.94
C ASP A 525 5.49 -15.21 -13.51
N PHE A 526 4.93 -14.26 -12.79
CA PHE A 526 5.28 -13.91 -11.41
C PHE A 526 4.18 -14.28 -10.39
N VAL A 527 3.10 -14.91 -10.84
CA VAL A 527 1.98 -15.37 -10.03
C VAL A 527 1.86 -16.89 -10.17
N PRO A 528 1.74 -17.67 -9.09
CA PRO A 528 1.57 -19.12 -9.17
C PRO A 528 0.25 -19.51 -9.85
N ASP A 529 0.21 -20.65 -10.53
CA ASP A 529 -1.01 -21.14 -11.18
C ASP A 529 -2.13 -21.44 -10.17
N GLU A 530 -1.76 -21.96 -8.99
CA GLU A 530 -2.67 -22.20 -7.86
C GLU A 530 -2.42 -21.17 -6.76
N LEU A 531 -3.44 -20.39 -6.43
CA LEU A 531 -3.38 -19.36 -5.41
C LEU A 531 -3.85 -19.91 -4.04
N THR A 532 -3.06 -20.79 -3.46
CA THR A 532 -3.30 -21.42 -2.15
C THR A 532 -2.25 -21.02 -1.15
N GLY A 533 -2.09 -19.78 -0.86
CA GLY A 533 -1.06 -19.32 0.06
C GLY A 533 -1.08 -20.05 1.41
N LYS A 534 0.10 -20.20 1.99
CA LYS A 534 0.30 -20.66 3.36
C LYS A 534 0.86 -19.53 4.18
N TRP A 535 0.46 -19.47 5.44
CA TRP A 535 1.06 -18.54 6.38
C TRP A 535 2.56 -18.84 6.53
N HIS A 536 3.38 -17.83 6.32
CA HIS A 536 4.83 -17.87 6.55
C HIS A 536 5.28 -16.54 7.18
N GLN A 537 6.37 -16.59 7.93
CA GLN A 537 7.01 -15.37 8.38
C GLN A 537 7.91 -14.82 7.28
N THR A 538 7.75 -13.53 7.00
CA THR A 538 8.60 -12.81 6.06
C THR A 538 10.02 -12.65 6.63
N LYS A 539 11.00 -12.44 5.76
CA LYS A 539 12.38 -12.37 6.16
C LYS A 539 12.96 -10.98 5.94
N LEU A 540 13.76 -10.54 6.90
CA LEU A 540 14.65 -9.40 6.78
C LEU A 540 16.08 -9.91 6.62
N PHE A 541 16.71 -9.58 5.53
CA PHE A 541 18.11 -9.84 5.30
C PHE A 541 18.90 -8.63 5.79
N LEU A 542 19.83 -8.84 6.71
CA LEU A 542 20.53 -7.76 7.40
C LEU A 542 21.92 -7.48 6.81
N LYS A 543 22.34 -8.28 5.78
CA LYS A 543 23.63 -8.07 5.11
C LYS A 543 23.71 -8.65 3.72
#